data_a2769588f9824a0da37fdcb87ecc5da4
#
_entry.id   a2769588f9824a0da37fdcb87ecc5da4
#
_cell.length_a   1.000
_cell.length_b   1.000
_cell.length_c   1.000
_cell.angle_alpha   90.00
_cell.angle_beta   90.00
_cell.angle_gamma   90.00
#
_symmetry.space_group_name_H-M   'P 1'
#
loop_
_entity.id
_entity.type
_entity.pdbx_description
1 polymer ?
#
loop_
_entity_poly.entity_id
_entity_poly.type
_entity_poly.pdbx_seq_one_letter_code
_entity_poly.pdbx_strand_id
1 'polypeptide(L)'
;MPLKLTTYYHGSNIPELPGKNTFHSLELFHIYEATPGYTPLLIVASEAGRPVAKLLAAIRKSVRLFPPSIIKRCEIYGTGEYFDETVDKEFVFGEILQRLTAEALREAFLIEFRNLENSLFGYKSFRKNRYFAINWLRVRNSLHSIEHVESRFSPSRIRQIKKGLKNGAEVREAHTPEEVRAFSQMLHHVYSSKIRRHFPSRVFFLRMEEEMMKGEQSKIF
;
A
#
# COMPACT_ATOMS: atom_id res chain seq x y z
N MET A 1 3.25 19.13 -24.61
CA MET A 1 2.06 18.41 -25.13
C MET A 1 1.05 18.23 -24.00
N PRO A 2 -0.26 18.06 -24.28
CA PRO A 2 -1.21 17.90 -23.21
C PRO A 2 -1.01 16.54 -22.50
N LEU A 3 -1.02 16.56 -21.18
CA LEU A 3 -1.01 15.37 -20.33
C LEU A 3 -2.34 14.63 -20.47
N LYS A 4 -2.31 13.34 -20.81
CA LYS A 4 -3.50 12.48 -20.88
C LYS A 4 -3.54 11.58 -19.64
N LEU A 5 -4.66 11.59 -18.93
CA LEU A 5 -4.91 10.71 -17.78
C LEU A 5 -5.87 9.60 -18.17
N THR A 6 -5.46 8.36 -17.92
CA THR A 6 -6.28 7.18 -18.13
C THR A 6 -6.49 6.48 -16.79
N THR A 7 -7.73 6.07 -16.52
CA THR A 7 -8.12 5.40 -15.27
C THR A 7 -8.46 3.94 -15.57
N TYR A 8 -7.91 3.02 -14.77
CA TYR A 8 -8.15 1.59 -14.90
C TYR A 8 -8.72 1.03 -13.59
N TYR A 9 -9.76 0.21 -13.74
CA TYR A 9 -10.41 -0.53 -12.66
C TYR A 9 -10.27 -2.05 -12.83
N HIS A 10 -9.83 -2.50 -14.03
CA HIS A 10 -9.67 -3.90 -14.38
C HIS A 10 -8.32 -4.13 -15.03
N GLY A 11 -7.62 -5.17 -14.56
CA GLY A 11 -6.26 -5.50 -14.98
C GLY A 11 -6.15 -5.88 -16.46
N SER A 12 -7.18 -6.49 -17.05
CA SER A 12 -7.21 -6.89 -18.46
C SER A 12 -7.03 -5.73 -19.45
N ASN A 13 -7.27 -4.51 -19.03
CA ASN A 13 -7.23 -3.31 -19.88
C ASN A 13 -5.95 -2.48 -19.68
N ILE A 14 -5.08 -2.87 -18.74
CA ILE A 14 -3.84 -2.12 -18.43
C ILE A 14 -2.77 -2.53 -19.43
N PRO A 15 -2.14 -1.57 -20.13
CA PRO A 15 -0.99 -1.87 -20.96
C PRO A 15 0.22 -2.24 -20.10
N GLU A 16 1.25 -2.78 -20.71
CA GLU A 16 2.54 -2.97 -20.04
C GLU A 16 3.08 -1.61 -19.60
N LEU A 17 3.38 -1.50 -18.30
CA LEU A 17 3.85 -0.25 -17.68
C LEU A 17 5.22 -0.48 -17.06
N PRO A 18 6.16 0.46 -17.25
CA PRO A 18 7.44 0.41 -16.59
C PRO A 18 7.30 0.63 -15.07
N GLY A 19 8.41 0.42 -14.36
CA GLY A 19 8.57 0.78 -12.95
C GLY A 19 8.77 -0.41 -12.04
N LYS A 20 9.24 -0.12 -10.81
CA LYS A 20 9.61 -1.12 -9.78
C LYS A 20 9.01 -0.80 -8.42
N ASN A 21 8.19 0.26 -8.32
CA ASN A 21 7.59 0.63 -7.04
C ASN A 21 6.47 -0.34 -6.68
N THR A 22 6.70 -1.15 -5.67
CA THR A 22 5.78 -2.18 -5.19
C THR A 22 4.39 -1.62 -4.85
N PHE A 23 4.29 -0.41 -4.29
CA PHE A 23 3.01 0.22 -3.96
C PHE A 23 2.19 0.68 -5.16
N HIS A 24 2.82 0.76 -6.34
CA HIS A 24 2.17 1.16 -7.59
C HIS A 24 2.36 0.11 -8.70
N SER A 25 2.67 -1.13 -8.31
CA SER A 25 2.89 -2.24 -9.23
C SER A 25 1.59 -2.83 -9.76
N LEU A 26 1.67 -3.53 -10.89
CA LEU A 26 0.54 -4.28 -11.45
C LEU A 26 0.22 -5.51 -10.60
N GLU A 27 1.22 -6.12 -9.99
CA GLU A 27 1.05 -7.23 -9.08
C GLU A 27 0.15 -6.83 -7.90
N LEU A 28 0.42 -5.67 -7.27
CA LEU A 28 -0.45 -5.17 -6.20
C LEU A 28 -1.84 -4.81 -6.70
N PHE A 29 -1.96 -4.30 -7.94
CA PHE A 29 -3.26 -4.07 -8.57
C PHE A 29 -4.07 -5.37 -8.67
N HIS A 30 -3.48 -6.46 -9.18
CA HIS A 30 -4.14 -7.76 -9.31
C HIS A 30 -4.50 -8.37 -7.95
N ILE A 31 -3.65 -8.19 -6.94
CA ILE A 31 -3.95 -8.59 -5.56
C ILE A 31 -5.22 -7.89 -5.07
N TYR A 32 -5.32 -6.57 -5.26
CA TYR A 32 -6.53 -5.82 -4.87
C TYR A 32 -7.75 -6.27 -5.68
N GLU A 33 -7.63 -6.43 -7.00
CA GLU A 33 -8.72 -6.85 -7.88
C GLU A 33 -9.28 -8.22 -7.47
N ALA A 34 -8.42 -9.17 -7.13
CA ALA A 34 -8.81 -10.50 -6.69
C ALA A 34 -9.33 -10.56 -5.25
N THR A 35 -9.08 -9.51 -4.43
CA THR A 35 -9.42 -9.55 -3.00
C THR A 35 -10.85 -9.05 -2.75
N PRO A 36 -11.73 -9.89 -2.17
CA PRO A 36 -13.10 -9.47 -1.86
C PRO A 36 -13.16 -8.21 -0.99
N GLY A 37 -13.95 -7.23 -1.43
CA GLY A 37 -14.13 -5.97 -0.71
C GLY A 37 -13.10 -4.88 -1.03
N TYR A 38 -12.20 -5.16 -1.98
CA TYR A 38 -11.30 -4.16 -2.56
C TYR A 38 -11.71 -3.86 -4.01
N THR A 39 -11.50 -2.62 -4.42
CA THR A 39 -11.61 -2.17 -5.81
C THR A 39 -10.33 -1.37 -6.10
N PRO A 40 -9.44 -1.85 -6.97
CA PRO A 40 -8.26 -1.09 -7.37
C PRO A 40 -8.65 0.10 -8.24
N LEU A 41 -7.85 1.14 -8.19
CA LEU A 41 -7.97 2.34 -8.99
C LEU A 41 -6.56 2.76 -9.41
N LEU A 42 -6.18 2.46 -10.66
CA LEU A 42 -4.90 2.86 -11.22
C LEU A 42 -5.10 4.04 -12.17
N ILE A 43 -4.37 5.12 -11.93
CA ILE A 43 -4.30 6.26 -12.83
C ILE A 43 -2.94 6.27 -13.49
N VAL A 44 -2.93 6.33 -14.81
CA VAL A 44 -1.72 6.45 -15.64
C VAL A 44 -1.73 7.80 -16.34
N ALA A 45 -0.67 8.55 -16.15
CA ALA A 45 -0.41 9.78 -16.87
C ALA A 45 0.51 9.49 -18.07
N SER A 46 0.14 10.01 -19.24
CA SER A 46 0.89 9.82 -20.47
C SER A 46 1.07 11.14 -21.22
N GLU A 47 2.25 11.33 -21.80
CA GLU A 47 2.58 12.42 -22.74
C GLU A 47 2.95 11.82 -24.09
N ALA A 48 2.42 12.35 -25.17
CA ALA A 48 2.67 11.85 -26.53
C ALA A 48 2.46 10.33 -26.68
N GLY A 49 1.51 9.74 -25.92
CA GLY A 49 1.22 8.32 -25.95
C GLY A 49 2.18 7.44 -25.11
N ARG A 50 3.18 8.03 -24.46
CA ARG A 50 4.11 7.32 -23.58
C ARG A 50 3.71 7.51 -22.12
N PRO A 51 3.66 6.46 -21.31
CA PRO A 51 3.42 6.59 -19.88
C PRO A 51 4.58 7.37 -19.22
N VAL A 52 4.24 8.40 -18.42
CA VAL A 52 5.22 9.20 -17.67
C VAL A 52 5.10 9.01 -16.17
N ALA A 53 3.92 8.63 -15.69
CA ALA A 53 3.70 8.30 -14.27
C ALA A 53 2.50 7.39 -14.09
N LYS A 54 2.48 6.69 -12.95
CA LYS A 54 1.31 5.92 -12.48
C LYS A 54 1.11 6.09 -10.98
N LEU A 55 -0.14 5.95 -10.54
CA LEU A 55 -0.51 5.95 -9.13
C LEU A 55 -1.64 4.95 -8.89
N LEU A 56 -1.40 4.01 -7.97
CA LEU A 56 -2.37 3.00 -7.57
C LEU A 56 -3.01 3.40 -6.23
N ALA A 57 -4.32 3.30 -6.18
CA ALA A 57 -5.13 3.40 -4.99
C ALA A 57 -6.00 2.16 -4.83
N ALA A 58 -6.47 1.90 -3.62
CA ALA A 58 -7.44 0.85 -3.35
C ALA A 58 -8.65 1.40 -2.60
N ILE A 59 -9.83 1.21 -3.15
CA ILE A 59 -11.10 1.47 -2.46
C ILE A 59 -11.49 0.20 -1.73
N ARG A 60 -11.66 0.28 -0.41
CA ARG A 60 -12.06 -0.86 0.40
C ARG A 60 -13.26 -0.58 1.28
N LYS A 61 -14.04 -1.63 1.56
CA LYS A 61 -15.15 -1.57 2.50
C LYS A 61 -14.63 -1.47 3.94
N SER A 62 -15.21 -0.59 4.74
CA SER A 62 -14.96 -0.53 6.19
C SER A 62 -15.91 -1.49 6.89
N VAL A 63 -15.38 -2.48 7.60
CA VAL A 63 -16.17 -3.59 8.18
C VAL A 63 -16.85 -3.22 9.52
N ARG A 64 -16.63 -2.02 10.06
CA ARG A 64 -16.91 -1.78 11.48
C ARG A 64 -17.98 -0.78 11.83
N LEU A 65 -18.56 -0.12 10.86
CA LEU A 65 -19.70 0.77 11.12
C LEU A 65 -20.98 0.09 10.62
N PHE A 66 -21.97 0.04 11.45
CA PHE A 66 -23.27 -0.48 11.06
C PHE A 66 -24.09 0.62 10.37
N PRO A 67 -24.61 0.33 9.18
CA PRO A 67 -24.42 -0.84 8.34
C PRO A 67 -23.04 -0.85 7.68
N PRO A 68 -22.27 -1.96 7.76
CA PRO A 68 -20.85 -2.03 7.34
C PRO A 68 -20.62 -1.85 5.84
N SER A 69 -21.64 -2.03 5.03
CA SER A 69 -21.56 -1.99 3.57
C SER A 69 -21.54 -0.59 2.96
N ILE A 70 -21.86 0.46 3.74
CA ILE A 70 -22.06 1.82 3.23
C ILE A 70 -20.76 2.61 3.23
N ILE A 71 -19.85 2.36 4.17
CA ILE A 71 -18.63 3.17 4.30
C ILE A 71 -17.46 2.49 3.59
N LYS A 72 -17.05 3.11 2.50
CA LYS A 72 -15.82 2.76 1.79
C LYS A 72 -14.75 3.81 2.04
N ARG A 73 -13.50 3.38 2.04
CA ARG A 73 -12.30 4.24 2.11
C ARG A 73 -11.44 4.00 0.90
N CYS A 74 -10.85 5.05 0.38
CA CYS A 74 -9.79 4.96 -0.61
C CYS A 74 -8.46 5.16 0.09
N GLU A 75 -7.54 4.23 -0.05
CA GLU A 75 -6.21 4.26 0.57
C GLU A 75 -5.14 4.32 -0.52
N ILE A 76 -4.18 5.22 -0.35
CA ILE A 76 -3.06 5.43 -1.25
C ILE A 76 -1.76 5.42 -0.44
N TYR A 77 -0.74 4.71 -0.95
CA TYR A 77 0.58 4.62 -0.34
C TYR A 77 1.63 5.21 -1.28
N GLY A 78 2.28 6.29 -0.85
CA GLY A 78 3.26 6.99 -1.68
C GLY A 78 2.63 7.98 -2.67
N THR A 79 3.45 8.69 -3.42
CA THR A 79 3.06 9.79 -4.31
C THR A 79 3.05 9.42 -5.80
N GLY A 80 3.06 8.14 -6.10
CA GLY A 80 3.12 7.62 -7.45
C GLY A 80 4.53 7.16 -7.86
N GLU A 81 4.63 6.64 -9.06
CA GLU A 81 5.88 6.27 -9.70
C GLU A 81 6.02 7.03 -11.00
N TYR A 82 7.19 7.64 -11.21
CA TYR A 82 7.50 8.50 -12.36
C TYR A 82 8.57 7.83 -13.21
N PHE A 83 8.34 7.76 -14.51
CA PHE A 83 9.21 7.03 -15.44
C PHE A 83 10.17 7.95 -16.21
N ASP A 84 9.90 9.25 -16.19
CA ASP A 84 10.71 10.25 -16.86
C ASP A 84 11.14 11.32 -15.85
N GLU A 85 12.47 11.52 -15.75
CA GLU A 85 13.04 12.52 -14.85
C GLU A 85 12.87 13.96 -15.37
N THR A 86 12.52 14.13 -16.64
CA THR A 86 12.36 15.45 -17.27
C THR A 86 10.99 16.07 -17.03
N VAL A 87 9.99 15.28 -16.57
CA VAL A 87 8.66 15.80 -16.30
C VAL A 87 8.60 16.57 -14.98
N ASP A 88 7.77 17.61 -14.95
CA ASP A 88 7.43 18.27 -13.70
C ASP A 88 6.58 17.34 -12.83
N LYS A 89 7.25 16.62 -11.92
CA LYS A 89 6.63 15.62 -11.05
C LYS A 89 5.51 16.22 -10.18
N GLU A 90 5.65 17.46 -9.72
CA GLU A 90 4.59 18.10 -8.91
C GLU A 90 3.37 18.47 -9.74
N PHE A 91 3.57 18.92 -10.97
CA PHE A 91 2.47 19.17 -11.89
C PHE A 91 1.72 17.87 -12.24
N VAL A 92 2.45 16.84 -12.68
CA VAL A 92 1.87 15.53 -13.02
C VAL A 92 1.14 14.93 -11.83
N PHE A 93 1.74 15.00 -10.63
CA PHE A 93 1.08 14.57 -9.40
C PHE A 93 -0.23 15.33 -9.15
N GLY A 94 -0.22 16.64 -9.35
CA GLY A 94 -1.42 17.47 -9.15
C GLY A 94 -2.59 17.03 -10.02
N GLU A 95 -2.33 16.74 -11.28
CA GLU A 95 -3.32 16.28 -12.25
C GLU A 95 -3.82 14.85 -11.88
N ILE A 96 -2.91 13.95 -11.54
CA ILE A 96 -3.26 12.59 -11.06
C ILE A 96 -4.11 12.67 -9.80
N LEU A 97 -3.72 13.50 -8.81
CA LEU A 97 -4.43 13.64 -7.54
C LEU A 97 -5.84 14.19 -7.75
N GLN A 98 -6.01 15.17 -8.63
CA GLN A 98 -7.33 15.72 -8.97
C GLN A 98 -8.22 14.63 -9.59
N ARG A 99 -7.70 13.88 -10.56
CA ARG A 99 -8.44 12.78 -11.19
C ARG A 99 -8.79 11.68 -10.19
N LEU A 100 -7.82 11.24 -9.38
CA LEU A 100 -8.02 10.23 -8.34
C LEU A 100 -9.10 10.67 -7.35
N THR A 101 -9.05 11.91 -6.89
CA THR A 101 -10.03 12.45 -5.95
C THR A 101 -11.44 12.39 -6.53
N ALA A 102 -11.60 12.79 -7.80
CA ALA A 102 -12.90 12.77 -8.47
C ALA A 102 -13.43 11.33 -8.63
N GLU A 103 -12.58 10.38 -9.01
CA GLU A 103 -13.00 8.98 -9.16
C GLU A 103 -13.28 8.31 -7.81
N ALA A 104 -12.41 8.50 -6.83
CA ALA A 104 -12.55 7.88 -5.52
C ALA A 104 -13.79 8.36 -4.76
N LEU A 105 -14.14 9.64 -4.86
CA LEU A 105 -15.32 10.22 -4.18
C LEU A 105 -16.66 9.73 -4.74
N ARG A 106 -16.67 9.04 -5.89
CA ARG A 106 -17.89 8.38 -6.40
C ARG A 106 -18.31 7.20 -5.53
N GLU A 107 -17.34 6.58 -4.84
CA GLU A 107 -17.57 5.37 -4.08
C GLU A 107 -17.10 5.44 -2.63
N ALA A 108 -16.07 6.23 -2.33
CA ALA A 108 -15.46 6.31 -1.02
C ALA A 108 -15.88 7.58 -0.28
N PHE A 109 -16.20 7.43 1.00
CA PHE A 109 -16.49 8.54 1.90
C PHE A 109 -15.22 9.27 2.37
N LEU A 110 -14.10 8.55 2.46
CA LEU A 110 -12.83 9.08 2.95
C LEU A 110 -11.71 8.64 2.01
N ILE A 111 -10.83 9.59 1.68
CA ILE A 111 -9.59 9.31 0.96
C ILE A 111 -8.44 9.53 1.94
N GLU A 112 -7.67 8.48 2.19
CA GLU A 112 -6.51 8.48 3.08
C GLU A 112 -5.23 8.34 2.25
N PHE A 113 -4.44 9.40 2.23
CA PHE A 113 -3.17 9.44 1.51
C PHE A 113 -2.01 9.31 2.47
N ARG A 114 -1.22 8.25 2.36
CA ARG A 114 -0.03 8.00 3.18
C ARG A 114 1.21 8.36 2.39
N ASN A 115 1.67 9.59 2.56
CA ASN A 115 2.93 10.02 1.96
C ASN A 115 4.10 9.29 2.65
N LEU A 116 4.80 8.44 1.89
CA LEU A 116 5.91 7.61 2.40
C LEU A 116 7.27 8.31 2.25
N GLU A 117 7.33 9.41 1.51
CA GLU A 117 8.56 10.10 1.15
C GLU A 117 8.63 11.52 1.75
N ASN A 118 8.84 12.51 0.88
CA ASN A 118 8.93 13.90 1.28
C ASN A 118 7.54 14.48 1.61
N SER A 119 7.33 14.90 2.85
CA SER A 119 6.06 15.46 3.31
C SER A 119 5.67 16.78 2.63
N LEU A 120 6.62 17.48 2.01
CA LEU A 120 6.38 18.73 1.28
C LEU A 120 6.00 18.51 -0.18
N PHE A 121 6.32 17.35 -0.75
CA PHE A 121 5.97 17.04 -2.13
C PHE A 121 4.46 17.05 -2.33
N GLY A 122 4.01 17.75 -3.36
CA GLY A 122 2.60 17.87 -3.71
C GLY A 122 1.76 18.69 -2.73
N TYR A 123 2.36 19.38 -1.75
CA TYR A 123 1.62 20.14 -0.73
C TYR A 123 0.56 21.08 -1.31
N LYS A 124 0.91 21.85 -2.36
CA LYS A 124 -0.01 22.76 -3.04
C LYS A 124 -1.19 22.00 -3.67
N SER A 125 -0.90 20.86 -4.31
CA SER A 125 -1.91 20.00 -4.94
C SER A 125 -2.84 19.37 -3.93
N PHE A 126 -2.33 18.91 -2.79
CA PHE A 126 -3.16 18.43 -1.69
C PHE A 126 -4.11 19.52 -1.18
N ARG A 127 -3.61 20.72 -0.93
CA ARG A 127 -4.44 21.85 -0.46
C ARG A 127 -5.50 22.25 -1.50
N LYS A 128 -5.14 22.31 -2.78
CA LYS A 128 -6.08 22.61 -3.88
C LYS A 128 -7.21 21.58 -3.93
N ASN A 129 -6.92 20.32 -3.68
CA ASN A 129 -7.89 19.23 -3.69
C ASN A 129 -8.57 18.99 -2.31
N ARG A 130 -8.47 19.97 -1.40
CA ARG A 130 -9.11 19.96 -0.06
C ARG A 130 -8.65 18.85 0.87
N TYR A 131 -7.45 18.33 0.68
CA TYR A 131 -6.82 17.47 1.67
C TYR A 131 -6.27 18.31 2.82
N PHE A 132 -6.29 17.75 4.00
CA PHE A 132 -5.63 18.33 5.17
C PHE A 132 -4.60 17.34 5.71
N ALA A 133 -3.47 17.88 6.15
CA ALA A 133 -2.39 17.06 6.70
C ALA A 133 -2.74 16.66 8.15
N ILE A 134 -2.57 15.38 8.45
CA ILE A 134 -2.56 14.86 9.81
C ILE A 134 -1.10 14.59 10.15
N ASN A 135 -0.61 15.22 11.22
CA ASN A 135 0.74 15.00 11.68
C ASN A 135 0.90 13.57 12.20
N TRP A 136 1.81 12.83 11.60
CA TRP A 136 2.11 11.47 11.99
C TRP A 136 3.59 11.33 12.28
N LEU A 137 3.92 10.79 13.45
CA LEU A 137 5.31 10.52 13.81
C LEU A 137 5.85 9.37 12.97
N ARG A 138 6.87 9.65 12.16
CA ARG A 138 7.61 8.64 11.41
C ARG A 138 8.92 8.35 12.11
N VAL A 139 9.15 7.10 12.46
CA VAL A 139 10.42 6.61 12.98
C VAL A 139 11.11 5.82 11.87
N ARG A 140 12.31 6.24 11.49
CA ARG A 140 13.17 5.50 10.55
C ARG A 140 14.33 4.89 11.35
N ASN A 141 14.44 3.58 11.26
CA ASN A 141 15.56 2.83 11.82
C ASN A 141 16.51 2.38 10.72
N SER A 142 17.80 2.63 10.90
CA SER A 142 18.81 2.05 10.03
C SER A 142 18.97 0.56 10.34
N LEU A 143 19.02 -0.27 9.31
CA LEU A 143 19.23 -1.72 9.41
C LEU A 143 20.57 -2.14 8.79
N HIS A 144 21.56 -1.25 8.78
CA HIS A 144 22.84 -1.49 8.09
C HIS A 144 23.69 -2.62 8.70
N SER A 145 23.63 -2.78 10.02
CA SER A 145 24.29 -3.92 10.69
C SER A 145 23.48 -4.39 11.90
N ILE A 146 23.64 -5.65 12.25
CA ILE A 146 22.96 -6.27 13.39
C ILE A 146 23.39 -5.57 14.68
N GLU A 147 24.71 -5.31 14.87
CA GLU A 147 25.25 -4.65 16.05
C GLU A 147 24.63 -3.25 16.24
N HIS A 148 24.44 -2.53 15.13
CA HIS A 148 23.84 -1.20 15.15
C HIS A 148 22.35 -1.24 15.50
N VAL A 149 21.63 -2.28 15.09
CA VAL A 149 20.25 -2.50 15.47
C VAL A 149 20.14 -2.89 16.94
N GLU A 150 20.96 -3.83 17.40
CA GLU A 150 20.96 -4.32 18.78
C GLU A 150 21.35 -3.24 19.79
N SER A 151 22.31 -2.36 19.46
CA SER A 151 22.74 -1.27 20.33
C SER A 151 21.63 -0.25 20.63
N ARG A 152 20.55 -0.22 19.82
CA ARG A 152 19.38 0.66 20.01
C ARG A 152 18.27 0.02 20.82
N PHE A 153 18.37 -1.27 21.13
CA PHE A 153 17.37 -1.90 21.96
C PHE A 153 17.47 -1.48 23.41
N SER A 154 16.32 -1.16 24.00
CA SER A 154 16.28 -0.95 25.46
C SER A 154 16.61 -2.25 26.21
N PRO A 155 17.17 -2.17 27.42
CA PRO A 155 17.43 -3.36 28.23
C PRO A 155 16.19 -4.25 28.43
N SER A 156 15.02 -3.66 28.50
CA SER A 156 13.75 -4.36 28.58
C SER A 156 13.47 -5.17 27.32
N ARG A 157 13.70 -4.60 26.14
CA ARG A 157 13.51 -5.28 24.85
C ARG A 157 14.49 -6.45 24.70
N ILE A 158 15.75 -6.27 25.06
CA ILE A 158 16.74 -7.36 25.03
C ILE A 158 16.31 -8.52 25.92
N ARG A 159 15.82 -8.23 27.15
CA ARG A 159 15.30 -9.27 28.06
C ARG A 159 14.09 -10.01 27.48
N GLN A 160 13.18 -9.29 26.84
CA GLN A 160 12.00 -9.90 26.19
C GLN A 160 12.40 -10.83 25.04
N ILE A 161 13.34 -10.40 24.18
CA ILE A 161 13.86 -11.21 23.08
C ILE A 161 14.51 -12.49 23.63
N LYS A 162 15.44 -12.34 24.59
CA LYS A 162 16.11 -13.50 25.20
C LYS A 162 15.14 -14.47 25.86
N LYS A 163 14.10 -13.97 26.52
CA LYS A 163 13.04 -14.81 27.10
C LYS A 163 12.23 -15.54 26.02
N GLY A 164 11.88 -14.85 24.93
CA GLY A 164 11.17 -15.45 23.81
C GLY A 164 11.97 -16.61 23.19
N LEU A 165 13.23 -16.35 22.84
CA LEU A 165 14.13 -17.38 22.27
C LEU A 165 14.32 -18.56 23.23
N LYS A 166 14.53 -18.31 24.54
CA LYS A 166 14.62 -19.37 25.55
C LYS A 166 13.35 -20.22 25.65
N ASN A 167 12.21 -19.64 25.38
CA ASN A 167 10.91 -20.31 25.35
C ASN A 167 10.57 -20.98 24.01
N GLY A 168 11.56 -21.08 23.08
CA GLY A 168 11.38 -21.73 21.78
C GLY A 168 10.70 -20.86 20.71
N ALA A 169 10.67 -19.54 20.88
CA ALA A 169 10.17 -18.66 19.82
C ALA A 169 11.15 -18.69 18.62
N GLU A 170 10.59 -18.96 17.45
CA GLU A 170 11.31 -18.97 16.18
C GLU A 170 10.66 -17.97 15.22
N VAL A 171 11.47 -17.32 14.39
CA VAL A 171 10.99 -16.50 13.28
C VAL A 171 11.38 -17.22 12.00
N ARG A 172 10.37 -17.50 11.16
CA ARG A 172 10.57 -18.16 9.87
C ARG A 172 9.95 -17.34 8.77
N GLU A 173 10.56 -17.35 7.60
CA GLU A 173 9.95 -16.83 6.39
C GLU A 173 8.99 -17.87 5.82
N ALA A 174 7.80 -17.44 5.43
CA ALA A 174 6.83 -18.32 4.78
C ALA A 174 7.17 -18.45 3.28
N HIS A 175 7.33 -19.70 2.82
CA HIS A 175 7.69 -20.02 1.44
C HIS A 175 6.63 -20.84 0.71
N THR A 176 5.64 -21.37 1.43
CA THR A 176 4.62 -22.23 0.85
C THR A 176 3.23 -21.65 1.04
N PRO A 177 2.27 -21.97 0.14
CA PRO A 177 0.88 -21.55 0.31
C PRO A 177 0.26 -22.00 1.64
N GLU A 178 0.70 -23.14 2.19
CA GLU A 178 0.26 -23.66 3.49
C GLU A 178 0.69 -22.75 4.63
N GLU A 179 1.95 -22.32 4.61
CA GLU A 179 2.51 -21.40 5.62
C GLU A 179 1.84 -20.03 5.54
N VAL A 180 1.59 -19.52 4.32
CA VAL A 180 0.84 -18.27 4.11
C VAL A 180 -0.60 -18.39 4.62
N ARG A 181 -1.26 -19.55 4.43
CA ARG A 181 -2.59 -19.82 5.01
C ARG A 181 -2.55 -19.81 6.52
N ALA A 182 -1.58 -20.48 7.13
CA ALA A 182 -1.40 -20.53 8.60
C ALA A 182 -1.16 -19.11 9.15
N PHE A 183 -0.28 -18.33 8.54
CA PHE A 183 -0.03 -16.95 8.88
C PHE A 183 -1.32 -16.11 8.82
N SER A 184 -2.08 -16.19 7.72
CA SER A 184 -3.31 -15.42 7.56
C SER A 184 -4.38 -15.80 8.59
N GLN A 185 -4.46 -17.08 8.98
CA GLN A 185 -5.37 -17.56 10.02
C GLN A 185 -4.98 -17.01 11.39
N MET A 186 -3.69 -17.06 11.73
CA MET A 186 -3.18 -16.50 12.99
C MET A 186 -3.48 -15.00 13.09
N LEU A 187 -3.19 -14.24 12.04
CA LEU A 187 -3.49 -12.80 12.02
C LEU A 187 -4.99 -12.53 12.11
N HIS A 188 -5.81 -13.28 11.37
CA HIS A 188 -7.27 -13.13 11.43
C HIS A 188 -7.77 -13.35 12.86
N HIS A 189 -7.27 -14.36 13.56
CA HIS A 189 -7.62 -14.61 14.97
C HIS A 189 -7.24 -13.42 15.86
N VAL A 190 -6.02 -12.90 15.74
CA VAL A 190 -5.56 -11.75 16.55
C VAL A 190 -6.38 -10.50 16.25
N TYR A 191 -6.63 -10.21 14.97
CA TYR A 191 -7.36 -9.00 14.56
C TYR A 191 -8.85 -9.07 14.90
N SER A 192 -9.47 -10.22 14.82
CA SER A 192 -10.89 -10.38 15.17
C SER A 192 -11.11 -10.36 16.69
N SER A 193 -10.25 -11.02 17.46
CA SER A 193 -10.43 -11.22 18.91
C SER A 193 -9.88 -10.05 19.75
N LYS A 194 -8.64 -9.63 19.48
CA LYS A 194 -7.90 -8.66 20.30
C LYS A 194 -7.91 -7.24 19.76
N ILE A 195 -7.51 -7.07 18.49
CA ILE A 195 -7.32 -5.74 17.90
C ILE A 195 -8.63 -5.15 17.44
N ARG A 196 -9.53 -6.01 16.97
CA ARG A 196 -10.83 -5.63 16.43
C ARG A 196 -10.77 -4.56 15.34
N ARG A 197 -9.85 -4.61 14.44
CA ARG A 197 -9.70 -3.75 13.26
C ARG A 197 -9.92 -4.55 11.98
N HIS A 198 -10.23 -3.85 10.89
CA HIS A 198 -10.30 -4.48 9.58
C HIS A 198 -8.96 -5.14 9.24
N PHE A 199 -9.06 -6.32 8.70
CA PHE A 199 -7.93 -7.11 8.24
C PHE A 199 -8.28 -7.67 6.86
N PRO A 200 -7.34 -7.68 5.90
CA PRO A 200 -7.57 -8.26 4.59
C PRO A 200 -8.01 -9.72 4.68
N SER A 201 -8.80 -10.17 3.71
CA SER A 201 -9.19 -11.58 3.63
C SER A 201 -7.97 -12.47 3.37
N ARG A 202 -8.12 -13.77 3.62
CA ARG A 202 -7.07 -14.75 3.29
C ARG A 202 -6.66 -14.69 1.82
N VAL A 203 -7.58 -14.38 0.92
CA VAL A 203 -7.31 -14.24 -0.51
C VAL A 203 -6.20 -13.22 -0.78
N PHE A 204 -6.18 -12.11 -0.06
CA PHE A 204 -5.13 -11.09 -0.20
C PHE A 204 -3.73 -11.69 -0.02
N PHE A 205 -3.53 -12.49 1.02
CA PHE A 205 -2.21 -13.07 1.34
C PHE A 205 -1.82 -14.17 0.36
N LEU A 206 -2.77 -14.99 -0.09
CA LEU A 206 -2.49 -16.02 -1.10
C LEU A 206 -2.14 -15.38 -2.46
N ARG A 207 -2.85 -14.32 -2.84
CA ARG A 207 -2.48 -13.57 -4.04
C ARG A 207 -1.14 -12.85 -3.91
N MET A 208 -0.83 -12.32 -2.72
CA MET A 208 0.48 -11.73 -2.48
C MET A 208 1.62 -12.77 -2.62
N GLU A 209 1.41 -14.00 -2.18
CA GLU A 209 2.36 -15.09 -2.41
C GLU A 209 2.52 -15.37 -3.92
N GLU A 210 1.43 -15.51 -4.65
CA GLU A 210 1.45 -15.80 -6.08
C GLU A 210 2.11 -14.69 -6.91
N GLU A 211 1.78 -13.42 -6.65
CA GLU A 211 2.13 -12.28 -7.49
C GLU A 211 3.46 -11.61 -7.08
N MET A 212 3.78 -11.59 -5.79
CA MET A 212 4.88 -10.78 -5.27
C MET A 212 5.99 -11.58 -4.58
N MET A 213 5.66 -12.63 -3.83
CA MET A 213 6.69 -13.37 -3.08
C MET A 213 7.58 -14.17 -4.03
N LYS A 214 7.05 -14.75 -5.09
CA LYS A 214 7.82 -15.47 -6.11
C LYS A 214 8.80 -14.57 -6.85
N GLY A 215 8.50 -13.28 -6.96
CA GLY A 215 9.38 -12.25 -7.53
C GLY A 215 10.24 -11.53 -6.49
N GLU A 216 10.31 -12.02 -5.25
CA GLU A 216 11.03 -11.39 -4.12
C GLU A 216 10.64 -9.94 -3.81
N GLN A 217 9.47 -9.49 -4.26
CA GLN A 217 8.99 -8.13 -4.01
C GLN A 217 8.35 -7.99 -2.63
N SER A 218 7.98 -9.09 -1.99
CA SER A 218 7.43 -9.12 -0.63
C SER A 218 7.82 -10.38 0.12
N LYS A 219 7.79 -10.32 1.46
CA LYS A 219 8.10 -11.45 2.35
C LYS A 219 7.13 -11.49 3.51
N ILE A 220 6.82 -12.69 3.99
CA ILE A 220 6.02 -12.94 5.20
C ILE A 220 6.89 -13.68 6.21
N PHE A 221 6.96 -13.17 7.44
CA PHE A 221 7.70 -13.76 8.56
C PHE A 221 6.78 -14.13 9.71
#